data_e03ded67210e1887076de7b1e1b53c5d
#
_entry.id   e03ded67210e1887076de7b1e1b53c5d
#
_cell.length_a   1.000
_cell.length_b   1.000
_cell.length_c   1.000
_cell.angle_alpha   90.00
_cell.angle_beta   90.00
_cell.angle_gamma   90.00
#
_symmetry.space_group_name_H-M   'P 1'
#
loop_
_entity.id
_entity.type
_entity.pdbx_description
1 polymer ?
#
loop_
_entity_poly.entity_id
_entity_poly.type
_entity_poly.pdbx_seq_one_letter_code
_entity_poly.pdbx_strand_id
1 'polypeptide(L)'
;MKSPLSNEELCASARRGDASARNELIENNLGFIRKTANELWSSQRELNSDLLLDRVDLEQEGALGLLRCVDTFDPESGGKFLSYAAPAVRNAMLDSIRERSRTFEAQN
;
A
#
# COMPACT_ATOMS: atom_id res chain seq x y z
N MET A 1 16.82 4.95 0.90
CA MET A 1 17.73 3.81 0.65
C MET A 1 17.09 2.52 1.15
N LYS A 2 17.16 1.46 0.37
CA LYS A 2 16.59 0.19 0.79
C LYS A 2 17.43 -0.48 1.87
N SER A 3 16.75 -1.10 2.82
CA SER A 3 17.40 -1.90 3.85
C SER A 3 18.01 -3.17 3.23
N PRO A 4 19.16 -3.66 3.74
CA PRO A 4 19.70 -4.95 3.31
C PRO A 4 18.87 -6.14 3.85
N LEU A 5 17.97 -5.89 4.80
CA LEU A 5 17.12 -6.95 5.35
C LEU A 5 15.99 -7.29 4.39
N SER A 6 15.56 -8.55 4.41
CA SER A 6 14.42 -8.99 3.60
C SER A 6 13.11 -8.43 4.15
N ASN A 7 12.07 -8.43 3.31
CA ASN A 7 10.73 -8.04 3.74
C ASN A 7 10.26 -8.90 4.91
N GLU A 8 10.57 -10.21 4.89
CA GLU A 8 10.17 -11.13 5.95
C GLU A 8 10.86 -10.82 7.27
N GLU A 9 12.14 -10.47 7.22
CA GLU A 9 12.90 -10.07 8.40
C GLU A 9 12.38 -8.75 8.97
N LEU A 10 12.10 -7.78 8.10
CA LEU A 10 11.55 -6.50 8.51
C LEU A 10 10.14 -6.66 9.08
N CYS A 11 9.33 -7.53 8.49
CA CYS A 11 7.99 -7.81 8.99
C CYS A 11 8.07 -8.37 10.42
N ALA A 12 8.96 -9.32 10.66
CA ALA A 12 9.13 -9.91 11.99
C ALA A 12 9.55 -8.86 13.02
N SER A 13 10.49 -7.99 12.66
CA SER A 13 10.97 -6.93 13.53
C SER A 13 9.86 -5.90 13.84
N ALA A 14 9.14 -5.50 12.78
CA ALA A 14 8.01 -4.55 12.92
C ALA A 14 6.92 -5.12 13.82
N ARG A 15 6.65 -6.42 13.71
CA ARG A 15 5.65 -7.09 14.54
C ARG A 15 6.02 -7.04 16.03
N ARG A 16 7.32 -6.99 16.33
CA ARG A 16 7.82 -6.86 17.69
C ARG A 16 7.79 -5.42 18.21
N GLY A 17 7.31 -4.48 17.38
CA GLY A 17 7.16 -3.09 17.78
C GLY A 17 8.27 -2.15 17.31
N ASP A 18 9.14 -2.60 16.42
CA ASP A 18 10.23 -1.78 15.87
C ASP A 18 9.70 -0.82 14.79
N ALA A 19 9.53 0.45 15.17
CA ALA A 19 9.03 1.47 14.26
C ALA A 19 9.97 1.71 13.07
N SER A 20 11.27 1.57 13.29
CA SER A 20 12.26 1.70 12.22
C SER A 20 12.07 0.63 11.16
N ALA A 21 11.76 -0.60 11.57
CA ALA A 21 11.50 -1.69 10.64
C ALA A 21 10.25 -1.43 9.80
N ARG A 22 9.23 -0.79 10.36
CA ARG A 22 8.02 -0.40 9.60
C ARG A 22 8.37 0.57 8.49
N ASN A 23 9.18 1.57 8.79
CA ASN A 23 9.62 2.56 7.79
C ASN A 23 10.48 1.91 6.71
N GLU A 24 11.40 1.05 7.11
CA GLU A 24 12.27 0.34 6.17
C GLU A 24 11.46 -0.59 5.26
N LEU A 25 10.40 -1.21 5.79
CA LEU A 25 9.53 -2.08 5.01
C LEU A 25 8.83 -1.29 3.90
N ILE A 26 8.37 -0.08 4.22
CA ILE A 26 7.77 0.81 3.21
C ILE A 26 8.82 1.18 2.16
N GLU A 27 10.00 1.59 2.59
CA GLU A 27 11.08 2.00 1.67
C GLU A 27 11.51 0.86 0.74
N ASN A 28 11.60 -0.36 1.26
CA ASN A 28 11.98 -1.52 0.46
C ASN A 28 10.97 -1.82 -0.65
N ASN A 29 9.71 -1.43 -0.44
CA ASN A 29 8.62 -1.74 -1.36
C ASN A 29 8.06 -0.49 -2.04
N LEU A 30 8.76 0.64 -1.92
CA LEU A 30 8.28 1.92 -2.44
C LEU A 30 8.12 1.88 -3.96
N GLY A 31 9.00 1.20 -4.67
CA GLY A 31 8.89 1.04 -6.13
C GLY A 31 7.59 0.36 -6.52
N PHE A 32 7.24 -0.72 -5.84
CA PHE A 32 5.98 -1.44 -6.07
C PHE A 32 4.77 -0.54 -5.75
N ILE A 33 4.82 0.14 -4.61
CA ILE A 33 3.72 1.03 -4.18
C ILE A 33 3.51 2.14 -5.21
N ARG A 34 4.58 2.79 -5.65
CA ARG A 34 4.51 3.88 -6.63
C ARG A 34 4.01 3.39 -7.98
N LYS A 35 4.48 2.24 -8.42
CA LYS A 35 4.04 1.66 -9.70
C LYS A 35 2.54 1.39 -9.67
N THR A 36 2.06 0.76 -8.60
CA THR A 36 0.65 0.44 -8.44
C THR A 36 -0.20 1.72 -8.37
N ALA A 37 0.25 2.71 -7.60
CA ALA A 37 -0.45 3.99 -7.49
C ALA A 37 -0.55 4.68 -8.84
N ASN A 38 0.54 4.69 -9.60
CA ASN A 38 0.57 5.32 -10.91
C ASN A 38 -0.38 4.65 -11.90
N GLU A 39 -0.40 3.33 -11.91
CA GLU A 39 -1.29 2.56 -12.78
C GLU A 39 -2.77 2.84 -12.47
N LEU A 40 -3.13 2.81 -11.19
CA LEU A 40 -4.50 3.05 -10.76
C LEU A 40 -4.92 4.50 -10.98
N TRP A 41 -4.02 5.44 -10.68
CA TRP A 41 -4.30 6.86 -10.87
C TRP A 41 -4.58 7.18 -12.34
N SER A 42 -3.75 6.66 -13.23
CA SER A 42 -3.91 6.88 -14.69
C SER A 42 -5.22 6.29 -15.19
N SER A 43 -5.51 5.05 -14.79
CA SER A 43 -6.74 4.36 -15.20
C SER A 43 -7.99 5.08 -14.70
N GLN A 44 -8.01 5.48 -13.43
CA GLN A 44 -9.18 6.13 -12.83
C GLN A 44 -9.36 7.55 -13.36
N ARG A 45 -8.28 8.24 -13.66
CA ARG A 45 -8.34 9.58 -14.21
C ARG A 45 -8.97 9.59 -15.60
N GLU A 46 -8.69 8.57 -16.41
CA GLU A 46 -9.31 8.44 -17.73
C GLU A 46 -10.82 8.23 -17.63
N LEU A 47 -11.25 7.49 -16.60
CA LEU A 47 -12.65 7.19 -16.36
C LEU A 47 -13.40 8.32 -15.65
N ASN A 48 -12.71 9.12 -14.86
CA ASN A 48 -13.31 10.15 -14.02
C ASN A 48 -12.36 11.33 -13.88
N SER A 49 -12.53 12.32 -14.75
CA SER A 49 -11.68 13.52 -14.76
C SER A 49 -11.87 14.40 -13.53
N ASP A 50 -12.94 14.18 -12.76
CA ASP A 50 -13.23 14.94 -11.54
C ASP A 50 -12.66 14.31 -10.29
N LEU A 51 -11.86 13.24 -10.44
CA LEU A 51 -11.25 12.57 -9.31
C LEU A 51 -10.27 13.51 -8.58
N LEU A 52 -10.56 13.81 -7.32
CA LEU A 52 -9.79 14.73 -6.49
C LEU A 52 -8.57 14.08 -5.83
N LEU A 53 -8.38 12.80 -6.04
CA LEU A 53 -7.32 12.01 -5.43
C LEU A 53 -6.09 12.02 -6.35
N ASP A 54 -4.91 12.33 -5.82
CA ASP A 54 -3.69 12.29 -6.62
C ASP A 54 -2.87 11.02 -6.32
N ARG A 55 -1.74 10.87 -7.03
CA ARG A 55 -0.90 9.69 -6.88
C ARG A 55 -0.28 9.59 -5.48
N VAL A 56 0.04 10.72 -4.86
CA VAL A 56 0.63 10.73 -3.52
C VAL A 56 -0.36 10.20 -2.50
N ASP A 57 -1.64 10.58 -2.64
CA ASP A 57 -2.70 10.05 -1.78
C ASP A 57 -2.79 8.54 -1.90
N LEU A 58 -2.71 8.02 -3.14
CA LEU A 58 -2.75 6.58 -3.37
C LEU A 58 -1.53 5.88 -2.79
N GLU A 59 -0.35 6.49 -2.91
CA GLU A 59 0.87 5.93 -2.33
C GLU A 59 0.73 5.80 -0.81
N GLN A 60 0.19 6.81 -0.15
CA GLN A 60 -0.02 6.79 1.30
C GLN A 60 -0.99 5.69 1.69
N GLU A 61 -2.09 5.54 0.97
CA GLU A 61 -3.06 4.49 1.24
C GLU A 61 -2.47 3.10 1.02
N GLY A 62 -1.69 2.94 -0.04
CA GLY A 62 -0.99 1.68 -0.32
C GLY A 62 0.01 1.32 0.77
N ALA A 63 0.75 2.30 1.27
CA ALA A 63 1.70 2.08 2.37
C ALA A 63 0.98 1.61 3.63
N LEU A 64 -0.18 2.21 3.94
CA LEU A 64 -0.99 1.76 5.07
C LEU A 64 -1.48 0.33 4.88
N GLY A 65 -1.90 -0.01 3.65
CA GLY A 65 -2.31 -1.37 3.33
C GLY A 65 -1.18 -2.37 3.54
N LEU A 66 0.04 -2.00 3.15
CA LEU A 66 1.22 -2.83 3.38
C LEU A 66 1.45 -3.07 4.87
N LEU A 67 1.40 -2.01 5.67
CA LEU A 67 1.66 -2.11 7.11
C LEU A 67 0.62 -2.95 7.85
N ARG A 68 -0.64 -2.93 7.41
CA ARG A 68 -1.67 -3.77 8.01
C ARG A 68 -1.33 -5.25 7.88
N CYS A 69 -0.62 -5.63 6.83
CA CYS A 69 -0.23 -7.02 6.59
C CYS A 69 0.87 -7.50 7.54
N VAL A 70 1.55 -6.60 8.24
CA VAL A 70 2.59 -6.95 9.19
C VAL A 70 2.05 -7.90 10.28
N ASP A 71 0.85 -7.60 10.76
CA ASP A 71 0.26 -8.37 11.88
C ASP A 71 -0.46 -9.64 11.43
N THR A 72 -0.74 -9.78 10.14
CA THR A 72 -1.54 -10.90 9.62
C THR A 72 -0.74 -11.88 8.77
N PHE A 73 0.45 -11.50 8.32
CA PHE A 73 1.29 -12.38 7.52
C PHE A 73 1.75 -13.58 8.34
N ASP A 74 1.63 -14.78 7.75
CA ASP A 74 2.10 -16.02 8.37
C ASP A 74 3.50 -16.35 7.86
N PRO A 75 4.55 -16.16 8.68
CA PRO A 75 5.92 -16.45 8.25
C PRO A 75 6.17 -17.94 7.99
N GLU A 76 5.31 -18.81 8.52
CA GLU A 76 5.43 -20.26 8.35
C GLU A 76 4.77 -20.73 7.05
N SER A 77 4.09 -19.85 6.33
CA SER A 77 3.38 -20.21 5.09
C SER A 77 4.32 -20.60 3.94
N GLY A 78 5.59 -20.21 4.03
CA GLY A 78 6.56 -20.45 2.95
C GLY A 78 6.48 -19.44 1.83
N GLY A 79 5.51 -18.54 1.85
CA GLY A 79 5.37 -17.50 0.84
C GLY A 79 6.16 -16.23 1.15
N LYS A 80 6.25 -15.36 0.16
CA LYS A 80 6.90 -14.06 0.32
C LYS A 80 5.93 -13.05 0.88
N PHE A 81 6.43 -12.17 1.76
CA PHE A 81 5.61 -11.12 2.36
C PHE A 81 4.96 -10.24 1.29
N LEU A 82 5.73 -9.79 0.29
CA LEU A 82 5.18 -8.90 -0.72
C LEU A 82 4.09 -9.57 -1.56
N SER A 83 4.23 -10.86 -1.85
CA SER A 83 3.17 -11.60 -2.56
C SER A 83 1.87 -11.61 -1.78
N TYR A 84 1.98 -11.74 -0.45
CA TYR A 84 0.83 -11.70 0.43
C TYR A 84 0.24 -10.29 0.51
N ALA A 85 1.10 -9.28 0.62
CA ALA A 85 0.67 -7.89 0.84
C ALA A 85 0.22 -7.18 -0.43
N ALA A 86 0.67 -7.60 -1.62
CA ALA A 86 0.36 -6.91 -2.87
C ALA A 86 -1.14 -6.68 -3.11
N PRO A 87 -2.01 -7.68 -2.93
CA PRO A 87 -3.45 -7.43 -3.07
C PRO A 87 -3.99 -6.43 -2.07
N ALA A 88 -3.46 -6.44 -0.83
CA ALA A 88 -3.90 -5.50 0.21
C ALA A 88 -3.50 -4.06 -0.13
N VAL A 89 -2.31 -3.87 -0.69
CA VAL A 89 -1.85 -2.55 -1.16
C VAL A 89 -2.80 -2.02 -2.23
N ARG A 90 -3.07 -2.85 -3.23
CA ARG A 90 -3.96 -2.48 -4.34
C ARG A 90 -5.38 -2.20 -3.85
N ASN A 91 -5.91 -3.06 -2.98
CA ASN A 91 -7.27 -2.90 -2.46
C ASN A 91 -7.40 -1.65 -1.60
N ALA A 92 -6.38 -1.30 -0.81
CA ALA A 92 -6.39 -0.07 -0.02
C ALA A 92 -6.50 1.16 -0.92
N MET A 93 -5.79 1.15 -2.04
CA MET A 93 -5.86 2.23 -3.03
C MET A 93 -7.25 2.30 -3.68
N LEU A 94 -7.78 1.15 -4.09
CA LEU A 94 -9.10 1.09 -4.72
C LEU A 94 -10.21 1.53 -3.76
N ASP A 95 -10.11 1.14 -2.50
CA ASP A 95 -11.07 1.56 -1.48
C ASP A 95 -11.03 3.07 -1.29
N SER A 96 -9.83 3.67 -1.32
CA SER A 96 -9.65 5.11 -1.23
C SER A 96 -10.32 5.84 -2.40
N ILE A 97 -10.18 5.31 -3.61
CA ILE A 97 -10.82 5.86 -4.81
C ILE A 97 -12.34 5.79 -4.68
N ARG A 98 -12.88 4.65 -4.26
CA ARG A 98 -14.32 4.47 -4.07
C ARG A 98 -14.88 5.42 -3.02
N GLU A 99 -14.17 5.58 -1.92
CA GLU A 99 -14.61 6.45 -0.84
C GLU A 99 -14.65 7.91 -1.29
N ARG A 100 -13.62 8.34 -2.03
CA ARG A 100 -13.55 9.71 -2.53
C ARG A 100 -14.68 9.97 -3.53
N SER A 101 -14.97 9.02 -4.41
CA SER A 101 -16.07 9.13 -5.37
C SER A 101 -17.42 9.23 -4.68
N ARG A 102 -17.66 8.43 -3.65
CA ARG A 102 -18.90 8.48 -2.89
C ARG A 102 -19.09 9.82 -2.19
N THR A 103 -18.02 10.34 -1.59
CA THR A 103 -18.06 11.64 -0.93
C THR A 103 -18.41 12.74 -1.92
N PHE A 104 -17.80 12.70 -3.12
CA PHE A 104 -18.08 13.68 -4.17
C PHE A 104 -19.54 13.60 -4.61
N GLU A 105 -20.06 12.41 -4.86
CA GLU A 105 -21.45 12.20 -5.28
C GLU A 105 -22.44 12.68 -4.21
N ALA A 106 -22.13 12.44 -2.94
CA ALA A 106 -23.00 12.85 -1.82
C ALA A 106 -23.11 14.36 -1.70
N GLN A 107 -22.09 15.10 -2.15
CA GLN A 107 -22.09 16.56 -2.10
C GLN A 107 -22.79 17.22 -3.27
N ASN A 108 -23.05 16.44 -4.32
CA ASN A 108 -23.77 16.92 -5.50
C ASN A 108 -25.25 16.54 -5.43
#